data_c2943d12a6c33904a0fec438b0049ad5
#
_entry.id   c2943d12a6c33904a0fec438b0049ad5
#
_cell.length_a   1.000
_cell.length_b   1.000
_cell.length_c   1.000
_cell.angle_alpha   90.00
_cell.angle_beta   90.00
_cell.angle_gamma   90.00
#
_symmetry.space_group_name_H-M   'P 1'
#
loop_
_entity.id
_entity.type
_entity.pdbx_description
1 polymer ?
#
loop_
_entity_poly.entity_id
_entity_poly.type
_entity_poly.pdbx_seq_one_letter_code
_entity_poly.pdbx_strand_id
1 'polypeptide(L)'
;MKIGNLTLNGVAALAPMAGATDRPFRELCCSFGAAYCVTEMVSTRALQYNYKKTQELITLGEKEHPVAIQMFGDDPLIFASAAKRAAAAGPDVIDINMGCPVPKIAGNNCGSALMKKPPLCGDIVRAVKNAVDLPVTVKIRKGWDENSVNAVEVAKYCEDAGMDAICVHGRTRTQMYEPPADWDIIRQVKEAVKVPVIGNGDVKCVQDAVRMMNETGCDMVMIGRGALGNPWIFREINGYFSSGLRIMPPPTLAERIVVIKKHMDALCAAKGEERGMREARKHVAWYMHGLRGAAEFRRMAGELETLSDLDKLLEKVYIENKDVSFDP
;
A
#
# COMPACT_ATOMS: atom_id res chain seq x y z
N MET A 1 12.12 12.24 3.52
CA MET A 1 12.23 12.08 2.06
C MET A 1 11.40 13.16 1.37
N LYS A 2 11.71 13.55 0.11
CA LYS A 2 10.88 14.46 -0.69
C LYS A 2 10.42 13.76 -1.97
N ILE A 3 9.17 13.99 -2.36
CA ILE A 3 8.60 13.58 -3.66
C ILE A 3 8.19 14.88 -4.38
N GLY A 4 8.95 15.32 -5.38
CA GLY A 4 8.77 16.65 -5.95
C GLY A 4 8.87 17.73 -4.88
N ASN A 5 7.83 18.54 -4.73
CA ASN A 5 7.71 19.58 -3.70
C ASN A 5 7.16 19.10 -2.34
N LEU A 6 6.66 17.85 -2.27
CA LEU A 6 6.06 17.27 -1.06
C LEU A 6 7.15 16.73 -0.12
N THR A 7 7.16 17.15 1.14
CA THR A 7 8.03 16.59 2.19
C THR A 7 7.29 15.54 3.00
N LEU A 8 7.83 14.33 3.06
CA LEU A 8 7.30 13.22 3.85
C LEU A 8 8.05 13.09 5.18
N ASN A 9 7.29 12.98 6.28
CA ASN A 9 7.82 12.82 7.64
C ASN A 9 7.74 11.36 8.06
N GLY A 10 8.86 10.65 8.00
CA GLY A 10 8.99 9.23 8.31
C GLY A 10 9.57 8.43 7.15
N VAL A 11 9.78 7.12 7.40
CA VAL A 11 10.49 6.21 6.49
C VAL A 11 9.63 5.00 6.06
N ALA A 12 8.35 4.96 6.47
CA ALA A 12 7.45 3.85 6.17
C ALA A 12 6.16 4.33 5.52
N ALA A 13 5.81 3.76 4.37
CA ALA A 13 4.61 4.05 3.58
C ALA A 13 3.68 2.84 3.48
N LEU A 14 2.36 3.06 3.35
CA LEU A 14 1.39 2.00 3.11
C LEU A 14 1.24 1.74 1.60
N ALA A 15 1.42 0.48 1.21
CA ALA A 15 1.27 0.03 -0.18
C ALA A 15 -0.21 -0.03 -0.63
N PRO A 16 -0.48 0.21 -1.93
CA PRO A 16 -1.80 -0.04 -2.50
C PRO A 16 -2.11 -1.53 -2.54
N MET A 17 -3.25 -1.94 -1.95
CA MET A 17 -3.71 -3.34 -1.94
C MET A 17 -5.21 -3.37 -2.22
N ALA A 18 -5.61 -3.82 -3.42
CA ALA A 18 -7.02 -3.91 -3.81
C ALA A 18 -7.84 -4.75 -2.80
N GLY A 19 -8.94 -4.18 -2.34
CA GLY A 19 -9.80 -4.77 -1.33
C GLY A 19 -9.29 -4.64 0.12
N ALA A 20 -8.12 -4.04 0.38
CA ALA A 20 -7.58 -3.94 1.73
C ALA A 20 -7.24 -2.51 2.16
N THR A 21 -6.72 -1.68 1.25
CA THR A 21 -6.32 -0.30 1.58
C THR A 21 -7.41 0.71 1.23
N ASP A 22 -8.61 0.44 1.73
CA ASP A 22 -9.70 1.41 1.70
C ASP A 22 -9.43 2.61 2.65
N ARG A 23 -10.23 3.67 2.51
CA ARG A 23 -10.04 4.89 3.29
C ARG A 23 -9.95 4.65 4.81
N PRO A 24 -10.86 3.90 5.46
CA PRO A 24 -10.74 3.63 6.91
C PRO A 24 -9.43 2.98 7.32
N PHE A 25 -8.90 2.06 6.50
CA PHE A 25 -7.62 1.42 6.79
C PHE A 25 -6.44 2.36 6.55
N ARG A 26 -6.47 3.21 5.52
CA ARG A 26 -5.43 4.21 5.27
C ARG A 26 -5.39 5.24 6.41
N GLU A 27 -6.53 5.81 6.80
CA GLU A 27 -6.63 6.73 7.94
C GLU A 27 -6.12 6.09 9.24
N LEU A 28 -6.42 4.82 9.47
CA LEU A 28 -5.88 4.07 10.60
C LEU A 28 -4.36 3.98 10.53
N CYS A 29 -3.79 3.55 9.40
CA CYS A 29 -2.34 3.45 9.23
C CYS A 29 -1.64 4.80 9.40
N CYS A 30 -2.23 5.89 8.89
CA CYS A 30 -1.73 7.26 9.11
C CYS A 30 -1.76 7.63 10.59
N SER A 31 -2.80 7.24 11.35
CA SER A 31 -2.85 7.48 12.80
C SER A 31 -1.76 6.73 13.58
N PHE A 32 -1.16 5.71 12.98
CA PHE A 32 0.02 4.99 13.48
C PHE A 32 1.33 5.47 12.84
N GLY A 33 1.30 6.55 12.06
CA GLY A 33 2.51 7.19 11.52
C GLY A 33 2.92 6.71 10.15
N ALA A 34 2.05 6.08 9.34
CA ALA A 34 2.35 5.91 7.93
C ALA A 34 2.62 7.28 7.30
N ALA A 35 3.85 7.48 6.83
CA ALA A 35 4.31 8.77 6.32
C ALA A 35 3.72 9.12 4.95
N TYR A 36 3.16 8.12 4.26
CA TYR A 36 2.59 8.22 2.93
C TYR A 36 1.67 7.01 2.68
N CYS A 37 0.51 7.25 2.12
CA CYS A 37 -0.44 6.21 1.75
C CYS A 37 -0.77 6.26 0.26
N VAL A 38 -1.06 5.09 -0.32
CA VAL A 38 -1.51 4.99 -1.71
C VAL A 38 -2.88 4.30 -1.74
N THR A 39 -3.83 4.88 -2.49
CA THR A 39 -5.18 4.33 -2.60
C THR A 39 -5.18 2.97 -3.31
N GLU A 40 -6.28 2.26 -3.25
CA GLU A 40 -6.54 1.17 -4.18
C GLU A 40 -6.49 1.71 -5.62
N MET A 41 -5.99 0.87 -6.54
CA MET A 41 -5.83 1.31 -7.93
C MET A 41 -7.17 1.50 -8.66
N VAL A 42 -7.31 2.59 -9.39
CA VAL A 42 -8.47 2.92 -10.19
C VAL A 42 -8.15 2.89 -11.69
N SER A 43 -9.07 2.35 -12.49
CA SER A 43 -8.92 2.32 -13.94
C SER A 43 -9.01 3.71 -14.55
N THR A 44 -8.03 4.09 -15.40
CA THR A 44 -8.06 5.36 -16.14
C THR A 44 -9.31 5.45 -17.03
N ARG A 45 -9.71 4.34 -17.66
CA ARG A 45 -10.96 4.28 -18.46
C ARG A 45 -12.20 4.44 -17.59
N ALA A 46 -12.25 3.83 -16.39
CA ALA A 46 -13.39 3.96 -15.49
C ALA A 46 -13.54 5.38 -14.93
N LEU A 47 -12.44 6.12 -14.77
CA LEU A 47 -12.47 7.53 -14.40
C LEU A 47 -13.11 8.43 -15.45
N GLN A 48 -13.21 7.99 -16.71
CA GLN A 48 -13.96 8.73 -17.76
C GLN A 48 -15.47 8.78 -17.47
N TYR A 49 -15.97 7.82 -16.68
CA TYR A 49 -17.38 7.64 -16.35
C TYR A 49 -17.62 7.90 -14.86
N ASN A 50 -18.77 8.45 -14.53
CA ASN A 50 -19.10 8.84 -13.16
C ASN A 50 -19.72 7.68 -12.36
N TYR A 51 -19.11 6.48 -12.43
CA TYR A 51 -19.60 5.32 -11.69
C TYR A 51 -19.37 5.48 -10.18
N LYS A 52 -20.41 5.21 -9.37
CA LYS A 52 -20.36 5.29 -7.90
C LYS A 52 -19.14 4.57 -7.31
N LYS A 53 -18.87 3.34 -7.74
CA LYS A 53 -17.71 2.55 -7.26
C LYS A 53 -16.37 3.21 -7.58
N THR A 54 -16.25 3.87 -8.74
CA THR A 54 -15.03 4.59 -9.12
C THR A 54 -14.84 5.81 -8.24
N GLN A 55 -15.93 6.55 -7.96
CA GLN A 55 -15.88 7.70 -7.05
C GLN A 55 -15.49 7.29 -5.62
N GLU A 56 -16.02 6.17 -5.11
CA GLU A 56 -15.62 5.64 -3.80
C GLU A 56 -14.10 5.38 -3.71
N LEU A 57 -13.46 4.89 -4.79
CA LEU A 57 -12.02 4.59 -4.81
C LEU A 57 -11.14 5.84 -4.78
N ILE A 58 -11.60 6.98 -5.27
CA ILE A 58 -10.86 8.25 -5.30
C ILE A 58 -11.32 9.23 -4.21
N THR A 59 -12.32 8.86 -3.41
CA THR A 59 -12.74 9.67 -2.26
C THR A 59 -11.70 9.58 -1.16
N LEU A 60 -11.13 10.75 -0.81
CA LEU A 60 -10.11 10.88 0.20
C LEU A 60 -10.69 11.43 1.51
N GLY A 61 -10.04 11.10 2.63
CA GLY A 61 -10.35 11.65 3.96
C GLY A 61 -9.25 12.61 4.42
N GLU A 62 -9.60 13.58 5.25
CA GLU A 62 -8.65 14.58 5.76
C GLU A 62 -7.49 13.96 6.57
N LYS A 63 -7.69 12.76 7.13
CA LYS A 63 -6.74 12.11 8.06
C LYS A 63 -5.76 11.17 7.37
N GLU A 64 -5.80 11.02 6.04
CA GLU A 64 -4.92 10.11 5.31
C GLU A 64 -3.82 10.79 4.48
N HIS A 65 -3.74 12.12 4.56
CA HIS A 65 -2.69 12.90 3.91
C HIS A 65 -1.34 12.79 4.65
N PRO A 66 -0.21 12.67 3.91
CA PRO A 66 -0.07 12.67 2.44
C PRO A 66 -0.54 11.37 1.79
N VAL A 67 -1.35 11.50 0.72
CA VAL A 67 -1.95 10.36 0.03
C VAL A 67 -1.85 10.49 -1.49
N ALA A 68 -1.57 9.36 -2.16
CA ALA A 68 -1.63 9.28 -3.62
C ALA A 68 -2.89 8.58 -4.10
N ILE A 69 -3.47 9.06 -5.21
CA ILE A 69 -4.41 8.26 -6.00
C ILE A 69 -3.63 7.44 -7.02
N GLN A 70 -3.76 6.10 -6.93
CA GLN A 70 -3.11 5.20 -7.87
C GLN A 70 -4.02 4.87 -9.05
N MET A 71 -3.51 5.08 -10.27
CA MET A 71 -4.21 4.77 -11.51
C MET A 71 -3.54 3.64 -12.28
N PHE A 72 -4.33 2.86 -13.04
CA PHE A 72 -3.83 1.89 -13.99
C PHE A 72 -4.53 2.00 -15.35
N GLY A 73 -3.81 1.73 -16.43
CA GLY A 73 -4.26 1.80 -17.81
C GLY A 73 -3.15 1.39 -18.76
N ASP A 74 -3.31 1.69 -20.04
CA ASP A 74 -2.39 1.33 -21.12
C ASP A 74 -2.19 2.44 -22.18
N ASP A 75 -2.94 3.54 -22.09
CA ASP A 75 -2.97 4.62 -23.07
C ASP A 75 -2.58 5.96 -22.44
N PRO A 76 -1.49 6.62 -22.92
CA PRO A 76 -1.01 7.89 -22.36
C PRO A 76 -2.04 9.03 -22.39
N LEU A 77 -2.86 9.13 -23.43
CA LEU A 77 -3.87 10.21 -23.54
C LEU A 77 -5.01 10.00 -22.54
N ILE A 78 -5.42 8.74 -22.35
CA ILE A 78 -6.44 8.39 -21.35
C ILE A 78 -5.88 8.62 -19.94
N PHE A 79 -4.59 8.31 -19.68
CA PHE A 79 -3.92 8.61 -18.41
C PHE A 79 -3.90 10.12 -18.11
N ALA A 80 -3.56 10.97 -19.10
CA ALA A 80 -3.55 12.43 -18.94
C ALA A 80 -4.92 12.97 -18.56
N SER A 81 -5.99 12.51 -19.24
CA SER A 81 -7.36 12.91 -18.94
C SER A 81 -7.81 12.39 -17.55
N ALA A 82 -7.47 11.15 -17.20
CA ALA A 82 -7.79 10.55 -15.91
C ALA A 82 -7.06 11.26 -14.77
N ALA A 83 -5.78 11.65 -14.97
CA ALA A 83 -4.98 12.37 -13.98
C ALA A 83 -5.62 13.71 -13.59
N LYS A 84 -6.16 14.48 -14.52
CA LYS A 84 -6.89 15.72 -14.22
C LYS A 84 -8.10 15.47 -13.31
N ARG A 85 -8.83 14.38 -13.54
CA ARG A 85 -9.99 14.00 -12.71
C ARG A 85 -9.55 13.51 -11.33
N ALA A 86 -8.48 12.71 -11.27
CA ALA A 86 -7.92 12.25 -10.02
C ALA A 86 -7.37 13.43 -9.19
N ALA A 87 -6.69 14.39 -9.82
CA ALA A 87 -6.18 15.60 -9.16
C ALA A 87 -7.30 16.46 -8.56
N ALA A 88 -8.48 16.51 -9.21
CA ALA A 88 -9.65 17.24 -8.69
C ALA A 88 -10.22 16.64 -7.38
N ALA A 89 -9.87 15.39 -7.03
CA ALA A 89 -10.22 14.78 -5.75
C ALA A 89 -9.29 15.20 -4.60
N GLY A 90 -8.24 15.99 -4.88
CA GLY A 90 -7.34 16.59 -3.89
C GLY A 90 -6.26 15.67 -3.31
N PRO A 91 -5.68 14.70 -4.05
CA PRO A 91 -4.53 13.94 -3.57
C PRO A 91 -3.28 14.83 -3.53
N ASP A 92 -2.28 14.39 -2.76
CA ASP A 92 -0.96 15.03 -2.75
C ASP A 92 -0.05 14.57 -3.90
N VAL A 93 -0.32 13.37 -4.43
CA VAL A 93 0.48 12.70 -5.47
C VAL A 93 -0.43 11.92 -6.43
N ILE A 94 -0.06 11.87 -7.70
CA ILE A 94 -0.62 10.90 -8.65
C ILE A 94 0.36 9.73 -8.77
N ASP A 95 -0.10 8.50 -8.51
CA ASP A 95 0.71 7.29 -8.62
C ASP A 95 0.27 6.42 -9.79
N ILE A 96 1.23 5.89 -10.55
CA ILE A 96 0.99 5.07 -11.75
C ILE A 96 1.33 3.62 -11.44
N ASN A 97 0.34 2.74 -11.55
CA ASN A 97 0.54 1.30 -11.38
C ASN A 97 1.12 0.65 -12.64
N MET A 98 2.35 0.19 -12.54
CA MET A 98 3.03 -0.61 -13.56
C MET A 98 3.49 -1.97 -12.97
N GLY A 99 2.86 -2.42 -11.87
CA GLY A 99 3.30 -3.62 -11.15
C GLY A 99 2.21 -4.63 -10.80
N CYS A 100 0.93 -4.36 -11.07
CA CYS A 100 -0.16 -5.28 -10.73
C CYS A 100 -0.03 -6.60 -11.51
N PRO A 101 0.07 -7.76 -10.80
CA PRO A 101 0.29 -9.04 -11.47
C PRO A 101 -1.01 -9.76 -11.86
N VAL A 102 -2.16 -9.26 -11.41
CA VAL A 102 -3.46 -9.94 -11.56
C VAL A 102 -3.80 -10.17 -13.03
N PRO A 103 -4.17 -11.40 -13.45
CA PRO A 103 -4.42 -11.73 -14.86
C PRO A 103 -5.42 -10.79 -15.55
N LYS A 104 -6.50 -10.40 -14.86
CA LYS A 104 -7.53 -9.48 -15.37
C LYS A 104 -6.96 -8.09 -15.72
N ILE A 105 -5.89 -7.66 -15.07
CA ILE A 105 -5.23 -6.36 -15.32
C ILE A 105 -4.12 -6.55 -16.35
N ALA A 106 -3.20 -7.48 -16.10
CA ALA A 106 -2.04 -7.72 -16.97
C ALA A 106 -2.43 -8.28 -18.34
N GLY A 107 -3.51 -9.06 -18.44
CA GLY A 107 -4.06 -9.54 -19.72
C GLY A 107 -4.62 -8.44 -20.62
N ASN A 108 -4.93 -7.27 -20.06
CA ASN A 108 -5.38 -6.08 -20.78
C ASN A 108 -4.25 -5.05 -21.00
N ASN A 109 -3.01 -5.48 -21.12
CA ASN A 109 -1.81 -4.65 -21.31
C ASN A 109 -1.55 -3.60 -20.22
N CYS A 110 -2.20 -3.72 -19.05
CA CYS A 110 -2.09 -2.79 -17.93
C CYS A 110 -1.20 -3.36 -16.80
N GLY A 111 -0.89 -2.53 -15.80
CA GLY A 111 -0.13 -2.95 -14.64
C GLY A 111 1.25 -3.48 -15.04
N SER A 112 1.63 -4.67 -14.58
CA SER A 112 2.94 -5.27 -14.87
C SER A 112 3.21 -5.55 -16.36
N ALA A 113 2.18 -5.63 -17.20
CA ALA A 113 2.35 -5.81 -18.64
C ALA A 113 2.99 -4.59 -19.32
N LEU A 114 2.85 -3.39 -18.73
CA LEU A 114 3.52 -2.18 -19.23
C LEU A 114 5.05 -2.32 -19.24
N MET A 115 5.61 -3.05 -18.25
CA MET A 115 7.05 -3.26 -18.17
C MET A 115 7.65 -3.99 -19.39
N LYS A 116 6.84 -4.68 -20.20
CA LYS A 116 7.29 -5.24 -21.48
C LYS A 116 7.59 -4.18 -22.54
N LYS A 117 7.20 -2.93 -22.31
CA LYS A 117 7.34 -1.80 -23.21
C LYS A 117 7.89 -0.57 -22.47
N PRO A 118 9.17 -0.57 -22.06
CA PRO A 118 9.75 0.53 -21.27
C PRO A 118 9.53 1.93 -21.85
N PRO A 119 9.63 2.15 -23.19
CA PRO A 119 9.31 3.46 -23.78
C PRO A 119 7.88 3.92 -23.49
N LEU A 120 6.88 3.01 -23.56
CA LEU A 120 5.48 3.34 -23.24
C LEU A 120 5.31 3.74 -21.77
N CYS A 121 6.10 3.15 -20.85
CA CYS A 121 6.11 3.59 -19.45
C CYS A 121 6.52 5.06 -19.32
N GLY A 122 7.58 5.48 -20.02
CA GLY A 122 8.00 6.87 -20.10
C GLY A 122 6.93 7.78 -20.72
N ASP A 123 6.31 7.35 -21.81
CA ASP A 123 5.26 8.15 -22.49
C ASP A 123 4.04 8.38 -21.58
N ILE A 124 3.63 7.36 -20.81
CA ILE A 124 2.56 7.49 -19.80
C ILE A 124 2.94 8.50 -18.72
N VAL A 125 4.16 8.40 -18.17
CA VAL A 125 4.64 9.35 -17.15
C VAL A 125 4.65 10.77 -17.70
N ARG A 126 5.21 10.98 -18.88
CA ARG A 126 5.26 12.30 -19.53
C ARG A 126 3.87 12.88 -19.78
N ALA A 127 2.92 12.06 -20.21
CA ALA A 127 1.55 12.48 -20.43
C ALA A 127 0.86 12.93 -19.13
N VAL A 128 1.08 12.20 -18.02
CA VAL A 128 0.54 12.56 -16.70
C VAL A 128 1.22 13.82 -16.16
N LYS A 129 2.55 13.92 -16.23
CA LYS A 129 3.32 15.11 -15.78
C LYS A 129 2.88 16.39 -16.49
N ASN A 130 2.60 16.30 -17.80
CA ASN A 130 2.11 17.44 -18.57
C ASN A 130 0.63 17.80 -18.28
N ALA A 131 -0.10 16.90 -17.61
CA ALA A 131 -1.53 17.08 -17.36
C ALA A 131 -1.86 17.68 -15.99
N VAL A 132 -0.94 17.54 -15.00
CA VAL A 132 -1.16 17.97 -13.61
C VAL A 132 0.10 18.60 -13.01
N ASP A 133 -0.08 19.52 -12.06
CA ASP A 133 1.02 20.15 -11.32
C ASP A 133 1.46 19.35 -10.08
N LEU A 134 0.79 18.23 -9.79
CA LEU A 134 1.11 17.35 -8.67
C LEU A 134 2.36 16.52 -8.95
N PRO A 135 3.10 16.10 -7.91
CA PRO A 135 4.12 15.08 -8.05
C PRO A 135 3.55 13.79 -8.65
N VAL A 136 4.35 13.12 -9.48
CA VAL A 136 3.98 11.87 -10.15
C VAL A 136 4.94 10.76 -9.74
N THR A 137 4.42 9.67 -9.18
CA THR A 137 5.19 8.50 -8.80
C THR A 137 4.80 7.27 -9.63
N VAL A 138 5.68 6.29 -9.67
CA VAL A 138 5.45 5.04 -10.40
C VAL A 138 5.70 3.86 -9.47
N LYS A 139 4.83 2.84 -9.49
CA LYS A 139 5.05 1.59 -8.79
C LYS A 139 5.24 0.44 -9.77
N ILE A 140 6.42 -0.20 -9.72
CA ILE A 140 6.83 -1.29 -10.61
C ILE A 140 7.09 -2.59 -9.84
N ARG A 141 7.35 -3.66 -10.60
CA ARG A 141 7.96 -4.91 -10.16
C ARG A 141 9.39 -5.04 -10.71
N LYS A 142 10.09 -6.13 -10.36
CA LYS A 142 11.41 -6.51 -10.87
C LYS A 142 11.42 -6.69 -12.41
N GLY A 143 10.31 -7.18 -12.96
CA GLY A 143 10.12 -7.47 -14.37
C GLY A 143 8.84 -8.27 -14.60
N TRP A 144 8.64 -8.75 -15.83
CA TRP A 144 7.51 -9.63 -16.17
C TRP A 144 7.74 -11.06 -15.64
N ASP A 145 8.88 -11.64 -15.96
CA ASP A 145 9.34 -12.97 -15.53
C ASP A 145 10.86 -12.96 -15.32
N GLU A 146 11.46 -14.09 -14.96
CA GLU A 146 12.89 -14.21 -14.69
C GLU A 146 13.78 -13.98 -15.93
N ASN A 147 13.25 -14.16 -17.13
CA ASN A 147 13.98 -13.94 -18.38
C ASN A 147 13.86 -12.49 -18.89
N SER A 148 13.02 -11.69 -18.24
CA SER A 148 12.73 -10.31 -18.64
C SER A 148 12.74 -9.36 -17.42
N VAL A 149 13.79 -9.47 -16.60
CA VAL A 149 14.08 -8.54 -15.49
C VAL A 149 14.57 -7.22 -16.07
N ASN A 150 13.81 -6.14 -15.91
CA ASN A 150 14.09 -4.84 -16.53
C ASN A 150 13.68 -3.62 -15.71
N ALA A 151 13.59 -3.76 -14.38
CA ALA A 151 13.19 -2.65 -13.50
C ALA A 151 14.09 -1.42 -13.67
N VAL A 152 15.40 -1.60 -13.84
CA VAL A 152 16.36 -0.50 -14.06
C VAL A 152 16.07 0.26 -15.35
N GLU A 153 15.80 -0.47 -16.44
CA GLU A 153 15.47 0.15 -17.72
C GLU A 153 14.17 0.95 -17.64
N VAL A 154 13.11 0.36 -17.07
CA VAL A 154 11.82 1.03 -16.87
C VAL A 154 11.98 2.29 -15.99
N ALA A 155 12.76 2.20 -14.92
CA ALA A 155 13.02 3.34 -14.02
C ALA A 155 13.67 4.51 -14.75
N LYS A 156 14.66 4.25 -15.63
CA LYS A 156 15.32 5.29 -16.43
C LYS A 156 14.36 5.96 -17.41
N TYR A 157 13.55 5.19 -18.17
CA TYR A 157 12.53 5.77 -19.05
C TYR A 157 11.52 6.64 -18.28
N CYS A 158 11.14 6.23 -17.08
CA CYS A 158 10.23 7.02 -16.23
C CYS A 158 10.89 8.27 -15.65
N GLU A 159 12.17 8.19 -15.24
CA GLU A 159 12.93 9.35 -14.76
C GLU A 159 13.14 10.39 -15.87
N ASP A 160 13.54 9.96 -17.08
CA ASP A 160 13.70 10.84 -18.25
C ASP A 160 12.38 11.52 -18.67
N ALA A 161 11.25 10.91 -18.30
CA ALA A 161 9.92 11.47 -18.51
C ALA A 161 9.45 12.42 -17.40
N GLY A 162 10.25 12.60 -16.32
CA GLY A 162 9.98 13.55 -15.23
C GLY A 162 9.25 12.96 -14.03
N MET A 163 9.36 11.66 -13.78
CA MET A 163 8.88 11.01 -12.55
C MET A 163 9.55 11.61 -11.31
N ASP A 164 8.79 11.79 -10.21
CA ASP A 164 9.30 12.38 -8.96
C ASP A 164 9.77 11.35 -7.91
N ALA A 165 9.30 10.10 -7.97
CA ALA A 165 9.81 8.98 -7.18
C ALA A 165 9.33 7.64 -7.74
N ILE A 166 10.03 6.56 -7.40
CA ILE A 166 9.68 5.20 -7.84
C ILE A 166 9.60 4.23 -6.67
N CYS A 167 8.56 3.37 -6.69
CA CYS A 167 8.45 2.24 -5.76
C CYS A 167 8.72 0.94 -6.50
N VAL A 168 9.67 0.14 -6.01
CA VAL A 168 10.11 -1.11 -6.64
C VAL A 168 9.77 -2.30 -5.76
N HIS A 169 8.92 -3.21 -6.28
CA HIS A 169 8.68 -4.50 -5.64
C HIS A 169 9.66 -5.54 -6.19
N GLY A 170 10.48 -6.13 -5.31
CA GLY A 170 11.55 -7.05 -5.66
C GLY A 170 11.11 -8.43 -6.17
N ARG A 171 9.95 -8.55 -6.81
CA ARG A 171 9.45 -9.77 -7.47
C ARG A 171 9.02 -9.49 -8.89
N THR A 172 9.16 -10.48 -9.76
CA THR A 172 8.56 -10.43 -11.10
C THR A 172 7.04 -10.62 -11.04
N ARG A 173 6.36 -10.40 -12.15
CA ARG A 173 4.92 -10.65 -12.25
C ARG A 173 4.58 -12.11 -12.02
N THR A 174 5.37 -13.03 -12.58
CA THR A 174 5.12 -14.48 -12.50
C THR A 174 5.37 -15.03 -11.11
N GLN A 175 6.28 -14.47 -10.35
CA GLN A 175 6.55 -14.84 -8.95
C GLN A 175 5.40 -14.51 -7.99
N MET A 176 4.52 -13.62 -8.34
CA MET A 176 3.40 -13.19 -7.48
C MET A 176 3.87 -12.78 -6.07
N TYR A 177 3.94 -13.75 -5.13
CA TYR A 177 4.34 -13.56 -3.73
C TYR A 177 5.39 -14.57 -3.24
N GLU A 178 5.86 -15.47 -4.12
CA GLU A 178 6.91 -16.46 -3.86
C GLU A 178 7.88 -16.47 -5.06
N PRO A 179 9.15 -16.75 -4.86
CA PRO A 179 9.93 -16.88 -3.61
C PRO A 179 10.12 -15.52 -2.89
N PRO A 180 11.00 -15.39 -1.89
CA PRO A 180 11.32 -14.11 -1.23
C PRO A 180 11.63 -13.00 -2.23
N ALA A 181 11.30 -11.75 -1.88
CA ALA A 181 11.58 -10.59 -2.71
C ALA A 181 13.09 -10.39 -2.87
N ASP A 182 13.54 -10.22 -4.09
CA ASP A 182 14.92 -9.88 -4.41
C ASP A 182 15.14 -8.38 -4.17
N TRP A 183 15.82 -8.05 -3.07
CA TRP A 183 16.11 -6.66 -2.73
C TRP A 183 17.29 -6.09 -3.53
N ASP A 184 18.11 -6.92 -4.14
CA ASP A 184 19.23 -6.45 -4.97
C ASP A 184 18.75 -5.62 -6.17
N ILE A 185 17.60 -5.97 -6.77
CA ILE A 185 17.03 -5.15 -7.84
C ILE A 185 16.62 -3.75 -7.36
N ILE A 186 16.21 -3.59 -6.09
CA ILE A 186 15.91 -2.29 -5.49
C ILE A 186 17.18 -1.46 -5.41
N ARG A 187 18.30 -2.06 -4.96
CA ARG A 187 19.62 -1.43 -4.93
C ARG A 187 20.06 -1.01 -6.33
N GLN A 188 19.96 -1.90 -7.32
CA GLN A 188 20.32 -1.59 -8.72
C GLN A 188 19.52 -0.40 -9.27
N VAL A 189 18.21 -0.33 -8.98
CA VAL A 189 17.41 0.84 -9.37
C VAL A 189 17.87 2.09 -8.63
N LYS A 190 18.13 2.01 -7.30
CA LYS A 190 18.61 3.15 -6.51
C LYS A 190 19.94 3.72 -7.03
N GLU A 191 20.84 2.86 -7.47
CA GLU A 191 22.11 3.27 -8.06
C GLU A 191 21.97 3.87 -9.48
N ALA A 192 20.87 3.54 -10.18
CA ALA A 192 20.68 3.90 -11.57
C ALA A 192 19.87 5.19 -11.80
N VAL A 193 19.11 5.66 -10.79
CA VAL A 193 18.26 6.86 -10.88
C VAL A 193 18.61 7.87 -9.79
N LYS A 194 18.26 9.14 -10.03
CA LYS A 194 18.49 10.25 -9.08
C LYS A 194 17.27 10.54 -8.20
N VAL A 195 16.07 10.18 -8.69
CA VAL A 195 14.84 10.35 -7.92
C VAL A 195 14.80 9.42 -6.71
N PRO A 196 14.03 9.74 -5.66
CA PRO A 196 13.86 8.86 -4.51
C PRO A 196 13.33 7.49 -4.91
N VAL A 197 13.87 6.44 -4.27
CA VAL A 197 13.46 5.04 -4.45
C VAL A 197 12.81 4.51 -3.19
N ILE A 198 11.62 3.96 -3.31
CA ILE A 198 10.86 3.32 -2.24
C ILE A 198 10.98 1.81 -2.40
N GLY A 199 11.59 1.12 -1.42
CA GLY A 199 11.74 -0.33 -1.43
C GLY A 199 10.44 -1.03 -1.00
N ASN A 200 10.06 -2.09 -1.70
CA ASN A 200 8.86 -2.87 -1.38
C ASN A 200 9.09 -4.38 -1.51
N GLY A 201 8.51 -5.14 -0.59
CA GLY A 201 8.53 -6.60 -0.56
C GLY A 201 9.08 -7.15 0.75
N ASP A 202 8.28 -8.01 1.41
CA ASP A 202 8.62 -8.79 2.60
C ASP A 202 9.08 -8.02 3.85
N VAL A 203 8.72 -6.75 3.98
CA VAL A 203 8.86 -6.00 5.22
C VAL A 203 7.68 -6.35 6.13
N LYS A 204 7.96 -7.04 7.25
CA LYS A 204 6.97 -7.53 8.22
C LYS A 204 7.25 -7.03 9.64
N CYS A 205 8.43 -6.49 9.92
CA CYS A 205 8.87 -5.97 11.21
C CYS A 205 9.90 -4.86 11.02
N VAL A 206 10.32 -4.23 12.11
CA VAL A 206 11.36 -3.19 12.13
C VAL A 206 12.68 -3.69 11.54
N GLN A 207 13.08 -4.90 11.90
CA GLN A 207 14.34 -5.50 11.43
C GLN A 207 14.39 -5.66 9.92
N ASP A 208 13.27 -6.04 9.28
CA ASP A 208 13.17 -6.12 7.82
C ASP A 208 13.30 -4.74 7.17
N ALA A 209 12.68 -3.71 7.76
CA ALA A 209 12.79 -2.34 7.26
C ALA A 209 14.23 -1.82 7.33
N VAL A 210 14.89 -2.03 8.46
CA VAL A 210 16.31 -1.67 8.67
C VAL A 210 17.20 -2.39 7.67
N ARG A 211 17.02 -3.70 7.51
CA ARG A 211 17.77 -4.51 6.55
C ARG A 211 17.58 -4.00 5.11
N MET A 212 16.33 -3.81 4.69
CA MET A 212 16.03 -3.33 3.33
C MET A 212 16.71 -1.98 3.07
N MET A 213 16.61 -1.02 4.00
CA MET A 213 17.24 0.30 3.82
C MET A 213 18.77 0.21 3.78
N ASN A 214 19.38 -0.62 4.63
CA ASN A 214 20.84 -0.79 4.67
C ASN A 214 21.38 -1.53 3.44
N GLU A 215 20.71 -2.59 2.99
CA GLU A 215 21.14 -3.41 1.86
C GLU A 215 20.91 -2.72 0.51
N THR A 216 19.88 -1.89 0.40
CA THR A 216 19.47 -1.32 -0.88
C THR A 216 19.76 0.17 -1.03
N GLY A 217 19.96 0.88 0.08
CA GLY A 217 20.08 2.34 0.09
C GLY A 217 18.79 3.08 -0.30
N CYS A 218 17.62 2.40 -0.32
CA CYS A 218 16.35 3.04 -0.62
C CYS A 218 16.00 4.12 0.41
N ASP A 219 15.25 5.13 -0.02
CA ASP A 219 14.95 6.32 0.79
C ASP A 219 13.76 6.12 1.74
N MET A 220 12.94 5.10 1.49
CA MET A 220 11.74 4.74 2.26
C MET A 220 11.39 3.28 2.01
N VAL A 221 10.71 2.63 2.95
CA VAL A 221 10.11 1.31 2.75
C VAL A 221 8.60 1.41 2.55
N MET A 222 8.05 0.63 1.62
CA MET A 222 6.61 0.53 1.42
C MET A 222 6.10 -0.83 1.90
N ILE A 223 5.13 -0.82 2.80
CA ILE A 223 4.63 -2.00 3.50
C ILE A 223 3.27 -2.39 2.94
N GLY A 224 3.16 -3.61 2.45
CA GLY A 224 1.89 -4.20 2.02
C GLY A 224 1.35 -5.15 3.08
N ARG A 225 1.47 -6.44 2.84
CA ARG A 225 0.91 -7.50 3.70
C ARG A 225 1.34 -7.43 5.16
N GLY A 226 2.53 -6.88 5.46
CA GLY A 226 3.01 -6.68 6.83
C GLY A 226 2.17 -5.71 7.67
N ALA A 227 1.36 -4.85 7.04
CA ALA A 227 0.44 -3.94 7.73
C ALA A 227 -0.95 -4.56 8.00
N LEU A 228 -1.29 -5.70 7.36
CA LEU A 228 -2.59 -6.33 7.52
C LEU A 228 -2.73 -6.93 8.93
N GLY A 229 -3.69 -6.43 9.70
CA GLY A 229 -3.84 -6.77 11.11
C GLY A 229 -2.72 -6.22 12.02
N ASN A 230 -1.82 -5.40 11.48
CA ASN A 230 -0.67 -4.83 12.18
C ASN A 230 -0.40 -3.37 11.76
N PRO A 231 -1.31 -2.41 12.01
CA PRO A 231 -1.04 -1.01 11.68
C PRO A 231 0.07 -0.40 12.56
N TRP A 232 0.42 -1.00 13.69
CA TRP A 232 1.48 -0.56 14.59
C TRP A 232 2.86 -0.58 13.95
N ILE A 233 3.07 -1.38 12.90
CA ILE A 233 4.34 -1.48 12.17
C ILE A 233 4.86 -0.12 11.73
N PHE A 234 3.99 0.83 11.39
CA PHE A 234 4.40 2.19 11.00
C PHE A 234 4.96 2.97 12.19
N ARG A 235 4.30 2.91 13.37
CA ARG A 235 4.77 3.51 14.60
C ARG A 235 6.10 2.90 15.05
N GLU A 236 6.22 1.59 14.96
CA GLU A 236 7.41 0.84 15.36
C GLU A 236 8.61 1.20 14.49
N ILE A 237 8.46 1.20 13.15
CA ILE A 237 9.53 1.55 12.22
C ILE A 237 9.95 3.01 12.39
N ASN A 238 9.01 3.94 12.33
CA ASN A 238 9.34 5.37 12.48
C ASN A 238 9.90 5.68 13.86
N GLY A 239 9.38 5.05 14.91
CA GLY A 239 9.87 5.16 16.27
C GLY A 239 11.32 4.68 16.39
N TYR A 240 11.66 3.56 15.77
CA TYR A 240 13.03 3.04 15.74
C TYR A 240 14.01 4.06 15.14
N PHE A 241 13.70 4.63 13.99
CA PHE A 241 14.58 5.59 13.32
C PHE A 241 14.63 6.97 14.00
N SER A 242 13.58 7.38 14.73
CA SER A 242 13.53 8.68 15.42
C SER A 242 14.03 8.66 16.86
N SER A 243 13.98 7.51 17.56
CA SER A 243 14.30 7.38 18.99
C SER A 243 15.72 6.91 19.30
N GLY A 244 16.63 6.95 18.33
CA GLY A 244 18.00 6.47 18.50
C GLY A 244 18.09 4.93 18.48
N LEU A 245 17.31 4.31 17.60
CA LEU A 245 17.33 2.88 17.30
C LEU A 245 16.76 1.97 18.42
N ARG A 246 15.79 2.47 19.18
CA ARG A 246 15.09 1.68 20.19
C ARG A 246 13.87 0.99 19.61
N ILE A 247 13.76 -0.33 19.85
CA ILE A 247 12.57 -1.11 19.49
C ILE A 247 11.44 -0.77 20.47
N MET A 248 10.28 -0.45 19.94
CA MET A 248 9.10 -0.21 20.76
C MET A 248 8.46 -1.54 21.20
N PRO A 249 7.83 -1.61 22.39
CA PRO A 249 7.11 -2.81 22.80
C PRO A 249 5.94 -3.09 21.85
N PRO A 250 5.59 -4.38 21.64
CA PRO A 250 4.42 -4.75 20.86
C PRO A 250 3.14 -4.24 21.53
N PRO A 251 2.05 -4.10 20.77
CA PRO A 251 0.77 -3.67 21.32
C PRO A 251 0.22 -4.70 22.33
N THR A 252 -0.31 -4.21 23.44
CA THR A 252 -1.03 -5.05 24.40
C THR A 252 -2.32 -5.62 23.80
N LEU A 253 -2.88 -6.68 24.40
CA LEU A 253 -4.16 -7.23 23.96
C LEU A 253 -5.28 -6.18 24.00
N ALA A 254 -5.31 -5.34 25.06
CA ALA A 254 -6.30 -4.26 25.19
C ALA A 254 -6.18 -3.24 24.05
N GLU A 255 -4.95 -2.81 23.71
CA GLU A 255 -4.71 -1.90 22.56
C GLU A 255 -5.16 -2.53 21.24
N ARG A 256 -4.87 -3.84 21.03
CA ARG A 256 -5.32 -4.57 19.82
C ARG A 256 -6.86 -4.54 19.71
N ILE A 257 -7.59 -4.86 20.77
CA ILE A 257 -9.05 -4.87 20.81
C ILE A 257 -9.62 -3.47 20.50
N VAL A 258 -9.08 -2.43 21.12
CA VAL A 258 -9.49 -1.04 20.86
C VAL A 258 -9.28 -0.65 19.41
N VAL A 259 -8.13 -1.02 18.82
CA VAL A 259 -7.82 -0.72 17.43
C VAL A 259 -8.72 -1.49 16.46
N ILE A 260 -8.98 -2.78 16.72
CA ILE A 260 -9.91 -3.57 15.90
C ILE A 260 -11.30 -2.91 15.89
N LYS A 261 -11.82 -2.59 17.07
CA LYS A 261 -13.14 -1.95 17.19
C LYS A 261 -13.17 -0.61 16.45
N LYS A 262 -12.21 0.28 16.69
CA LYS A 262 -12.10 1.58 16.00
C LYS A 262 -12.06 1.44 14.47
N HIS A 263 -11.32 0.45 13.96
CA HIS A 263 -11.22 0.19 12.53
C HIS A 263 -12.56 -0.27 11.95
N MET A 264 -13.24 -1.22 12.61
CA MET A 264 -14.50 -1.75 12.11
C MET A 264 -15.63 -0.73 12.22
N ASP A 265 -15.67 0.07 13.29
CA ASP A 265 -16.61 1.19 13.43
C ASP A 265 -16.44 2.20 12.30
N ALA A 266 -15.19 2.57 11.97
CA ALA A 266 -14.89 3.47 10.85
C ALA A 266 -15.29 2.87 9.49
N LEU A 267 -15.09 1.56 9.30
CA LEU A 267 -15.47 0.85 8.10
C LEU A 267 -17.00 0.82 7.92
N CYS A 268 -17.74 0.55 8.99
CA CYS A 268 -19.21 0.58 9.00
C CYS A 268 -19.76 1.99 8.81
N ALA A 269 -19.16 2.99 9.42
CA ALA A 269 -19.53 4.39 9.21
C ALA A 269 -19.34 4.84 7.75
N ALA A 270 -18.29 4.36 7.07
CA ALA A 270 -18.00 4.72 5.70
C ALA A 270 -18.88 3.97 4.67
N LYS A 271 -19.32 2.75 4.95
CA LYS A 271 -19.94 1.85 3.95
C LYS A 271 -21.35 1.36 4.31
N GLY A 272 -21.84 1.69 5.51
CA GLY A 272 -23.00 1.08 6.15
C GLY A 272 -22.64 -0.25 6.83
N GLU A 273 -23.39 -0.65 7.87
CA GLU A 273 -23.04 -1.80 8.70
C GLU A 273 -23.02 -3.11 7.90
N GLU A 274 -24.04 -3.39 7.11
CA GLU A 274 -24.14 -4.65 6.33
C GLU A 274 -22.94 -4.86 5.41
N ARG A 275 -22.61 -3.87 4.58
CA ARG A 275 -21.45 -3.93 3.69
C ARG A 275 -20.13 -3.84 4.46
N GLY A 276 -20.08 -2.95 5.45
CA GLY A 276 -18.91 -2.75 6.31
C GLY A 276 -18.51 -4.06 7.01
N MET A 277 -19.44 -4.74 7.65
CA MET A 277 -19.17 -6.00 8.35
C MET A 277 -18.77 -7.13 7.41
N ARG A 278 -19.38 -7.23 6.23
CA ARG A 278 -18.95 -8.21 5.23
C ARG A 278 -17.50 -7.99 4.77
N GLU A 279 -17.10 -6.73 4.58
CA GLU A 279 -15.71 -6.38 4.25
C GLU A 279 -14.77 -6.47 5.47
N ALA A 280 -15.28 -6.28 6.69
CA ALA A 280 -14.57 -6.41 7.96
C ALA A 280 -14.03 -7.82 8.22
N ARG A 281 -14.73 -8.87 7.77
CA ARG A 281 -14.38 -10.28 8.03
C ARG A 281 -12.89 -10.58 7.79
N LYS A 282 -12.35 -10.14 6.67
CA LYS A 282 -10.92 -10.35 6.33
C LYS A 282 -9.99 -9.54 7.24
N HIS A 283 -10.35 -8.29 7.56
CA HIS A 283 -9.54 -7.44 8.45
C HIS A 283 -9.48 -8.02 9.86
N VAL A 284 -10.63 -8.41 10.40
CA VAL A 284 -10.71 -9.05 11.73
C VAL A 284 -9.91 -10.35 11.74
N ALA A 285 -10.03 -11.18 10.69
CA ALA A 285 -9.25 -12.41 10.58
C ALA A 285 -7.72 -12.16 10.57
N TRP A 286 -7.24 -11.07 9.94
CA TRP A 286 -5.82 -10.70 9.99
C TRP A 286 -5.37 -10.28 11.39
N TYR A 287 -6.19 -9.55 12.16
CA TYR A 287 -5.88 -9.17 13.54
C TYR A 287 -5.78 -10.37 14.51
N MET A 288 -6.36 -11.51 14.17
CA MET A 288 -6.33 -12.72 15.01
C MET A 288 -4.97 -13.45 14.95
N HIS A 289 -4.05 -13.01 14.09
CA HIS A 289 -2.73 -13.64 14.00
C HIS A 289 -1.95 -13.51 15.31
N GLY A 290 -1.29 -14.63 15.72
CA GLY A 290 -0.48 -14.67 16.94
C GLY A 290 -1.27 -14.84 18.25
N LEU A 291 -2.61 -14.88 18.22
CA LEU A 291 -3.44 -15.12 19.39
C LEU A 291 -3.59 -16.63 19.70
N ARG A 292 -3.69 -17.00 20.98
CA ARG A 292 -4.18 -18.33 21.36
C ARG A 292 -5.61 -18.48 20.84
N GLY A 293 -5.92 -19.61 20.20
CA GLY A 293 -7.23 -19.80 19.56
C GLY A 293 -7.42 -19.13 18.21
N ALA A 294 -6.38 -18.58 17.59
CA ALA A 294 -6.43 -17.80 16.36
C ALA A 294 -7.19 -18.50 15.20
N ALA A 295 -7.13 -19.83 15.09
CA ALA A 295 -7.84 -20.58 14.05
C ALA A 295 -9.36 -20.47 14.21
N GLU A 296 -9.85 -20.64 15.45
CA GLU A 296 -11.27 -20.51 15.79
C GLU A 296 -11.75 -19.06 15.60
N PHE A 297 -10.97 -18.08 16.10
CA PHE A 297 -11.33 -16.66 15.93
C PHE A 297 -11.39 -16.24 14.47
N ARG A 298 -10.50 -16.76 13.60
CA ARG A 298 -10.59 -16.49 12.15
C ARG A 298 -11.85 -17.12 11.53
N ARG A 299 -12.27 -18.31 11.98
CA ARG A 299 -13.54 -18.90 11.55
C ARG A 299 -14.71 -18.01 11.96
N MET A 300 -14.78 -17.62 13.24
CA MET A 300 -15.81 -16.69 13.74
C MET A 300 -15.80 -15.34 13.01
N ALA A 301 -14.62 -14.79 12.72
CA ALA A 301 -14.49 -13.58 11.92
C ALA A 301 -15.14 -13.70 10.53
N GLY A 302 -15.10 -14.88 9.92
CA GLY A 302 -15.76 -15.16 8.64
C GLY A 302 -17.30 -15.12 8.68
N GLU A 303 -17.88 -15.20 9.88
CA GLU A 303 -19.33 -15.26 10.12
C GLU A 303 -19.91 -13.93 10.61
N LEU A 304 -19.10 -12.89 10.83
CA LEU A 304 -19.56 -11.59 11.35
C LEU A 304 -20.58 -10.93 10.41
N GLU A 305 -21.70 -10.48 10.97
CA GLU A 305 -22.75 -9.76 10.25
C GLU A 305 -23.01 -8.36 10.86
N THR A 306 -22.82 -8.21 12.17
CA THR A 306 -23.09 -6.97 12.90
C THR A 306 -21.91 -6.56 13.78
N LEU A 307 -21.87 -5.29 14.21
CA LEU A 307 -20.93 -4.82 15.22
C LEU A 307 -21.13 -5.54 16.58
N SER A 308 -22.34 -5.96 16.89
CA SER A 308 -22.65 -6.77 18.10
C SER A 308 -21.97 -8.15 18.04
N ASP A 309 -21.88 -8.77 16.84
CA ASP A 309 -21.14 -10.04 16.70
C ASP A 309 -19.64 -9.83 16.86
N LEU A 310 -19.12 -8.70 16.38
CA LEU A 310 -17.74 -8.31 16.63
C LEU A 310 -17.46 -8.14 18.14
N ASP A 311 -18.33 -7.45 18.87
CA ASP A 311 -18.17 -7.26 20.33
C ASP A 311 -18.09 -8.61 21.06
N LYS A 312 -18.97 -9.56 20.73
CA LYS A 312 -18.93 -10.93 21.29
C LYS A 312 -17.63 -11.67 20.96
N LEU A 313 -17.16 -11.54 19.71
CA LEU A 313 -15.88 -12.13 19.33
C LEU A 313 -14.71 -11.52 20.12
N LEU A 314 -14.67 -10.19 20.25
CA LEU A 314 -13.60 -9.50 20.95
C LEU A 314 -13.60 -9.80 22.47
N GLU A 315 -14.77 -9.94 23.08
CA GLU A 315 -14.90 -10.40 24.47
C GLU A 315 -14.30 -11.79 24.66
N LYS A 316 -14.64 -12.75 23.78
CA LYS A 316 -14.06 -14.10 23.79
C LYS A 316 -12.54 -14.06 23.60
N VAL A 317 -12.04 -13.28 22.65
CA VAL A 317 -10.59 -13.08 22.42
C VAL A 317 -9.92 -12.59 23.70
N TYR A 318 -10.53 -11.61 24.38
CA TYR A 318 -9.99 -11.07 25.63
C TYR A 318 -9.95 -12.13 26.75
N ILE A 319 -11.04 -12.83 26.98
CA ILE A 319 -11.13 -13.86 28.05
C ILE A 319 -10.07 -14.96 27.85
N GLU A 320 -9.87 -15.44 26.60
CA GLU A 320 -8.94 -16.53 26.31
C GLU A 320 -7.46 -16.09 26.23
N ASN A 321 -7.17 -14.79 26.12
CA ASN A 321 -5.80 -14.29 25.92
C ASN A 321 -5.33 -13.29 27.00
N LYS A 322 -6.15 -12.90 28.00
CA LYS A 322 -5.77 -11.90 29.01
C LYS A 322 -4.54 -12.27 29.84
N ASP A 323 -4.26 -13.58 29.98
CA ASP A 323 -3.13 -14.11 30.76
C ASP A 323 -1.93 -14.51 29.87
N VAL A 324 -1.97 -14.16 28.56
CA VAL A 324 -0.90 -14.49 27.61
C VAL A 324 -0.01 -13.28 27.44
N SER A 325 1.30 -13.43 27.70
CA SER A 325 2.29 -12.45 27.27
C SER A 325 2.49 -12.59 25.77
N PHE A 326 2.33 -11.49 25.04
CA PHE A 326 2.66 -11.46 23.60
C PHE A 326 4.13 -11.06 23.50
N ASP A 327 5.01 -12.04 23.31
CA ASP A 327 6.39 -11.78 22.94
C ASP A 327 6.47 -11.26 21.49
N PRO A 328 7.40 -10.33 21.21
CA PRO A 328 7.55 -9.66 19.92
C PRO A 328 8.00 -10.60 18.79
#